data_94c64fa68b4adc959cbe4b7e2f4d6830
#
_entry.id   94c64fa68b4adc959cbe4b7e2f4d6830
#
_cell.length_a   1.000
_cell.length_b   1.000
_cell.length_c   1.000
_cell.angle_alpha   90.00
_cell.angle_beta   90.00
_cell.angle_gamma   90.00
#
_symmetry.space_group_name_H-M   'P 1'
#
loop_
_entity.id
_entity.type
_entity.pdbx_description
1 polymer ?
#
loop_
_entity_poly.entity_id
_entity_poly.type
_entity_poly.pdbx_seq_one_letter_code
_entity_poly.pdbx_strand_id
1 'polypeptide(L)'
;MSENPLDPAAPSDQPPQQPYTTPPPPPPPMGGQAPAYGTPAQAPVSPSDARMWALFANLGGIFFSFVPALIIYVIYKDRDPFIRRHSTQALNFQIILAIAYFASFILTFLVIGIFTWIAAAICGIVFPILASVAANKGEEYTYPYIPQMVT
;
A
#
# COMPACT_ATOMS: atom_id res chain seq x y z
N MET A 1 -53.72 4.92 62.86
CA MET A 1 -52.72 4.92 63.91
C MET A 1 -51.52 4.17 63.31
N SER A 2 -50.40 4.75 63.06
CA SER A 2 -49.61 5.82 63.64
C SER A 2 -48.70 6.41 62.52
N GLU A 3 -48.69 7.73 62.55
CA GLU A 3 -47.78 8.55 61.76
C GLU A 3 -46.29 8.31 62.18
N ASN A 4 -45.38 8.25 61.21
CA ASN A 4 -43.96 8.35 61.48
C ASN A 4 -43.50 9.76 61.08
N PRO A 5 -42.94 10.54 62.03
CA PRO A 5 -42.49 11.93 61.72
C PRO A 5 -41.19 11.96 60.94
N LEU A 6 -41.19 12.86 60.03
CA LEU A 6 -40.10 13.58 59.35
C LEU A 6 -38.72 13.52 60.04
N ASP A 7 -37.77 12.90 59.38
CA ASP A 7 -36.37 13.00 59.71
C ASP A 7 -35.80 14.26 59.05
N PRO A 8 -35.14 15.17 59.74
CA PRO A 8 -34.63 16.40 59.18
C PRO A 8 -33.36 16.13 58.34
N ALA A 9 -33.36 16.76 57.20
CA ALA A 9 -32.27 16.78 56.22
C ALA A 9 -30.89 16.85 56.83
N ALA A 10 -30.05 15.88 56.48
CA ALA A 10 -28.60 15.95 56.68
C ALA A 10 -28.03 17.06 55.81
N PRO A 11 -27.08 17.85 56.30
CA PRO A 11 -26.38 18.84 55.46
C PRO A 11 -25.55 18.10 54.43
N SER A 12 -25.76 18.45 53.16
CA SER A 12 -24.93 18.00 52.06
C SER A 12 -23.56 18.69 52.16
N ASP A 13 -22.56 17.97 52.64
CA ASP A 13 -21.14 18.36 52.49
C ASP A 13 -20.70 18.23 51.03
N GLN A 14 -21.24 19.07 50.18
CA GLN A 14 -20.63 19.30 48.88
C GLN A 14 -19.63 20.47 49.02
N PRO A 15 -18.35 20.24 48.73
CA PRO A 15 -17.39 21.32 48.68
C PRO A 15 -17.84 22.34 47.61
N PRO A 16 -17.59 23.64 47.80
CA PRO A 16 -17.96 24.66 46.83
C PRO A 16 -17.39 24.32 45.46
N GLN A 17 -18.25 24.10 44.49
CA GLN A 17 -17.83 23.97 43.11
C GLN A 17 -17.22 25.31 42.69
N GLN A 18 -15.94 25.28 42.43
CA GLN A 18 -15.24 26.41 41.79
C GLN A 18 -15.87 26.68 40.43
N PRO A 19 -16.11 27.95 40.06
CA PRO A 19 -16.58 28.26 38.72
C PRO A 19 -15.59 27.70 37.70
N TYR A 20 -16.10 26.84 36.80
CA TYR A 20 -15.32 26.36 35.68
C TYR A 20 -14.90 27.59 34.81
N THR A 21 -13.72 28.07 35.03
CA THR A 21 -13.09 28.99 34.07
C THR A 21 -12.79 28.16 32.82
N THR A 22 -13.56 28.36 31.77
CA THR A 22 -13.24 27.82 30.45
C THR A 22 -11.79 28.18 30.14
N PRO A 23 -10.94 27.19 29.77
CA PRO A 23 -9.58 27.50 29.32
C PRO A 23 -9.63 28.54 28.20
N PRO A 24 -8.74 29.54 28.18
CA PRO A 24 -8.70 30.47 27.05
C PRO A 24 -8.53 29.69 25.73
N PRO A 25 -9.19 30.12 24.65
CA PRO A 25 -9.03 29.50 23.34
C PRO A 25 -7.54 29.48 23.00
N PRO A 26 -7.07 28.37 22.37
CA PRO A 26 -5.68 28.28 21.92
C PRO A 26 -5.36 29.51 21.05
N PRO A 27 -4.15 30.08 21.18
CA PRO A 27 -3.76 31.20 20.34
C PRO A 27 -3.86 30.81 18.87
N PRO A 28 -4.31 31.71 17.99
CA PRO A 28 -4.34 31.44 16.56
C PRO A 28 -2.94 31.02 16.10
N PRO A 29 -2.81 30.10 15.16
CA PRO A 29 -1.50 29.68 14.65
C PRO A 29 -0.73 30.92 14.19
N MET A 30 0.36 31.21 14.88
CA MET A 30 1.21 32.33 14.50
C MET A 30 1.80 32.10 13.12
N GLY A 31 1.50 33.02 12.27
CA GLY A 31 2.28 33.48 11.14
C GLY A 31 2.80 32.38 10.19
N GLY A 32 2.18 32.36 9.02
CA GLY A 32 2.65 31.64 7.87
C GLY A 32 4.16 31.59 7.72
N GLN A 33 4.71 30.42 7.91
CA GLN A 33 5.84 30.06 7.10
C GLN A 33 5.32 30.03 5.66
N ALA A 34 5.84 30.94 4.84
CA ALA A 34 5.66 30.90 3.41
C ALA A 34 5.90 29.45 2.96
N PRO A 35 5.02 28.88 2.14
CA PRO A 35 5.28 27.53 1.65
C PRO A 35 6.64 27.56 0.98
N ALA A 36 7.59 26.83 1.56
CA ALA A 36 8.75 26.43 0.79
C ALA A 36 8.17 25.88 -0.52
N TYR A 37 8.71 26.30 -1.65
CA TYR A 37 8.43 25.72 -2.96
C TYR A 37 8.89 24.26 -2.96
N GLY A 38 8.21 23.44 -2.15
CA GLY A 38 8.23 22.01 -2.25
C GLY A 38 7.20 21.65 -3.31
N THR A 39 7.55 20.79 -4.22
CA THR A 39 6.63 20.11 -5.13
C THR A 39 5.29 19.88 -4.43
N PRO A 40 4.15 20.24 -5.02
CA PRO A 40 2.85 20.09 -4.36
C PRO A 40 2.74 18.66 -3.86
N ALA A 41 2.51 18.48 -2.56
CA ALA A 41 2.27 17.17 -1.99
C ALA A 41 1.09 16.56 -2.77
N GLN A 42 1.40 15.60 -3.64
CA GLN A 42 0.39 14.98 -4.50
C GLN A 42 -0.61 14.29 -3.58
N ALA A 43 -1.90 14.48 -3.85
CA ALA A 43 -2.97 13.93 -3.03
C ALA A 43 -2.77 12.41 -2.82
N PRO A 44 -3.06 11.89 -1.61
CA PRO A 44 -3.02 10.46 -1.33
C PRO A 44 -3.89 9.69 -2.33
N VAL A 45 -3.40 8.53 -2.76
CA VAL A 45 -4.15 7.65 -3.67
C VAL A 45 -5.27 6.97 -2.88
N SER A 46 -6.48 6.89 -3.45
CA SER A 46 -7.58 6.18 -2.80
C SER A 46 -7.27 4.66 -2.75
N PRO A 47 -7.78 3.91 -1.74
CA PRO A 47 -7.53 2.47 -1.66
C PRO A 47 -8.02 1.68 -2.89
N SER A 48 -9.12 2.13 -3.53
CA SER A 48 -9.63 1.54 -4.77
C SER A 48 -8.69 1.78 -5.95
N ASP A 49 -8.19 3.01 -6.09
CA ASP A 49 -7.24 3.35 -7.14
C ASP A 49 -5.90 2.65 -6.94
N ALA A 50 -5.44 2.54 -5.67
CA ALA A 50 -4.22 1.81 -5.35
C ALA A 50 -4.30 0.34 -5.77
N ARG A 51 -5.42 -0.33 -5.53
CA ARG A 51 -5.65 -1.71 -5.99
C ARG A 51 -5.68 -1.80 -7.51
N MET A 52 -6.33 -0.87 -8.18
CA MET A 52 -6.38 -0.81 -9.64
C MET A 52 -4.98 -0.66 -10.24
N TRP A 53 -4.17 0.27 -9.75
CA TRP A 53 -2.81 0.45 -10.24
C TRP A 53 -1.90 -0.75 -9.94
N ALA A 54 -2.06 -1.40 -8.78
CA ALA A 54 -1.36 -2.63 -8.47
C ALA A 54 -1.76 -3.79 -9.41
N LEU A 55 -3.05 -3.89 -9.76
CA LEU A 55 -3.54 -4.81 -10.79
C LEU A 55 -2.86 -4.57 -12.14
N PHE A 56 -2.83 -3.33 -12.60
CA PHE A 56 -2.19 -2.97 -13.88
C PHE A 56 -0.68 -3.24 -13.88
N ALA A 57 0.01 -3.04 -12.75
CA ALA A 57 1.42 -3.37 -12.64
C ALA A 57 1.67 -4.87 -12.87
N ASN A 58 0.80 -5.73 -12.34
CA ASN A 58 0.95 -7.18 -12.46
C ASN A 58 0.41 -7.72 -13.79
N LEU A 59 -0.84 -7.42 -14.17
CA LEU A 59 -1.44 -7.92 -15.41
C LEU A 59 -0.81 -7.32 -16.66
N GLY A 60 -0.47 -6.04 -16.61
CA GLY A 60 0.20 -5.36 -17.73
C GLY A 60 1.51 -6.02 -18.11
N GLY A 61 2.20 -6.62 -17.14
CA GLY A 61 3.43 -7.36 -17.35
C GLY A 61 3.29 -8.59 -18.25
N ILE A 62 2.11 -9.21 -18.30
CA ILE A 62 1.85 -10.37 -19.18
C ILE A 62 1.94 -9.96 -20.66
N PHE A 63 1.43 -8.77 -20.99
CA PHE A 63 1.34 -8.29 -22.38
C PHE A 63 2.53 -7.40 -22.78
N PHE A 64 3.03 -6.58 -21.87
CA PHE A 64 4.00 -5.53 -22.15
C PHE A 64 5.31 -5.70 -21.35
N SER A 65 5.56 -6.89 -20.78
CA SER A 65 6.75 -7.18 -19.97
C SER A 65 6.89 -6.20 -18.79
N PHE A 66 8.09 -5.74 -18.49
CA PHE A 66 8.38 -4.90 -17.32
C PHE A 66 7.90 -3.44 -17.45
N VAL A 67 7.48 -2.99 -18.63
CA VAL A 67 7.19 -1.58 -18.91
C VAL A 67 6.05 -1.02 -18.04
N PRO A 68 4.88 -1.67 -17.90
CA PRO A 68 3.81 -1.15 -17.04
C PRO A 68 4.21 -1.09 -15.57
N ALA A 69 4.89 -2.13 -15.06
CA ALA A 69 5.36 -2.16 -13.68
C ALA A 69 6.38 -1.04 -13.40
N LEU A 70 7.29 -0.77 -14.36
CA LEU A 70 8.26 0.30 -14.26
C LEU A 70 7.59 1.68 -14.24
N ILE A 71 6.66 1.93 -15.15
CA ILE A 71 5.93 3.21 -15.21
C ILE A 71 5.17 3.45 -13.90
N ILE A 72 4.42 2.46 -13.44
CA ILE A 72 3.63 2.57 -12.21
C ILE A 72 4.56 2.77 -11.01
N TYR A 73 5.67 2.03 -10.93
CA TYR A 73 6.67 2.21 -9.90
C TYR A 73 7.22 3.65 -9.87
N VAL A 74 7.66 4.18 -11.00
CA VAL A 74 8.25 5.53 -11.08
C VAL A 74 7.24 6.61 -10.67
N ILE A 75 5.97 6.47 -11.08
CA ILE A 75 4.94 7.48 -10.80
C ILE A 75 4.47 7.43 -9.35
N TYR A 76 4.34 6.23 -8.76
CA TYR A 76 3.64 6.05 -7.50
C TYR A 76 4.51 5.62 -6.32
N LYS A 77 5.80 5.33 -6.50
CA LYS A 77 6.70 4.83 -5.43
C LYS A 77 6.74 5.72 -4.19
N ASP A 78 6.59 7.03 -4.38
CA ASP A 78 6.66 8.02 -3.30
C ASP A 78 5.26 8.49 -2.84
N ARG A 79 4.19 7.97 -3.46
CA ARG A 79 2.80 8.39 -3.21
C ARG A 79 1.99 7.38 -2.43
N ASP A 80 2.23 6.10 -2.64
CA ASP A 80 1.45 5.04 -2.03
C ASP A 80 2.31 3.79 -1.77
N PRO A 81 2.45 3.37 -0.49
CA PRO A 81 3.25 2.20 -0.13
C PRO A 81 2.73 0.89 -0.71
N PHE A 82 1.41 0.74 -0.87
CA PHE A 82 0.81 -0.47 -1.43
C PHE A 82 1.14 -0.62 -2.91
N ILE A 83 0.96 0.46 -3.71
CA ILE A 83 1.33 0.47 -5.13
C ILE A 83 2.83 0.24 -5.28
N ARG A 84 3.65 0.91 -4.47
CA ARG A 84 5.10 0.72 -4.48
C ARG A 84 5.48 -0.74 -4.31
N ARG A 85 4.94 -1.43 -3.29
CA ARG A 85 5.26 -2.83 -3.03
C ARG A 85 4.85 -3.75 -4.19
N HIS A 86 3.63 -3.61 -4.70
CA HIS A 86 3.16 -4.41 -5.83
C HIS A 86 3.95 -4.16 -7.11
N SER A 87 4.21 -2.91 -7.47
CA SER A 87 5.00 -2.58 -8.66
C SER A 87 6.47 -3.02 -8.53
N THR A 88 7.08 -2.90 -7.34
CA THR A 88 8.44 -3.42 -7.08
C THR A 88 8.48 -4.94 -7.24
N GLN A 89 7.52 -5.66 -6.67
CA GLN A 89 7.46 -7.11 -6.80
C GLN A 89 7.26 -7.54 -8.25
N ALA A 90 6.34 -6.90 -8.97
CA ALA A 90 6.11 -7.16 -10.39
C ALA A 90 7.36 -6.88 -11.22
N LEU A 91 8.04 -5.77 -10.94
CA LEU A 91 9.26 -5.39 -11.67
C LEU A 91 10.40 -6.40 -11.43
N ASN A 92 10.66 -6.76 -10.18
CA ASN A 92 11.65 -7.78 -9.82
C ASN A 92 11.35 -9.12 -10.52
N PHE A 93 10.09 -9.56 -10.47
CA PHE A 93 9.68 -10.79 -11.14
C PHE A 93 9.92 -10.72 -12.65
N GLN A 94 9.55 -9.64 -13.29
CA GLN A 94 9.68 -9.49 -14.74
C GLN A 94 11.13 -9.37 -15.19
N ILE A 95 12.02 -8.77 -14.39
CA ILE A 95 13.46 -8.77 -14.65
C ILE A 95 14.01 -10.19 -14.62
N ILE A 96 13.67 -10.96 -13.59
CA ILE A 96 14.10 -12.37 -13.50
C ILE A 96 13.53 -13.19 -14.66
N LEU A 97 12.26 -12.97 -15.01
CA LEU A 97 11.60 -13.64 -16.12
C LEU A 97 12.29 -13.33 -17.46
N ALA A 98 12.68 -12.07 -17.69
CA ALA A 98 13.44 -11.67 -18.89
C ALA A 98 14.80 -12.38 -18.95
N ILE A 99 15.51 -12.48 -17.82
CA ILE A 99 16.77 -13.24 -17.72
C ILE A 99 16.54 -14.72 -18.04
N ALA A 100 15.46 -15.31 -17.48
CA ALA A 100 15.10 -16.71 -17.73
C ALA A 100 14.79 -16.96 -19.20
N TYR A 101 14.04 -16.08 -19.86
CA TYR A 101 13.78 -16.17 -21.30
C TYR A 101 15.06 -16.05 -22.14
N PHE A 102 15.94 -15.11 -21.80
CA PHE A 102 17.21 -14.96 -22.49
C PHE A 102 18.10 -16.19 -22.33
N ALA A 103 18.22 -16.74 -21.12
CA ALA A 103 18.92 -17.98 -20.86
C ALA A 103 18.30 -19.16 -21.64
N SER A 104 16.96 -19.28 -21.62
CA SER A 104 16.23 -20.32 -22.35
C SER A 104 16.45 -20.23 -23.85
N PHE A 105 16.54 -19.03 -24.43
CA PHE A 105 16.86 -18.82 -25.82
C PHE A 105 18.25 -19.41 -26.19
N ILE A 106 19.24 -19.17 -25.35
CA ILE A 106 20.58 -19.75 -25.52
C ILE A 106 20.52 -21.29 -25.40
N LEU A 107 19.81 -21.79 -24.39
CA LEU A 107 19.65 -23.24 -24.15
C LEU A 107 18.82 -23.94 -25.23
N THR A 108 18.05 -23.21 -26.04
CA THR A 108 17.27 -23.80 -27.15
C THR A 108 18.19 -24.49 -28.15
N PHE A 109 19.40 -24.00 -28.36
CA PHE A 109 20.41 -24.68 -29.17
C PHE A 109 20.87 -26.02 -28.61
N LEU A 110 20.61 -26.28 -27.32
CA LEU A 110 20.92 -27.53 -26.61
C LEU A 110 19.69 -28.43 -26.41
N VAL A 111 18.58 -28.16 -27.12
CA VAL A 111 17.26 -28.86 -27.01
C VAL A 111 16.57 -28.68 -25.64
N ILE A 112 17.32 -28.44 -24.57
CA ILE A 112 16.80 -28.26 -23.20
C ILE A 112 16.04 -26.93 -23.07
N GLY A 113 16.37 -25.93 -23.88
CA GLY A 113 15.80 -24.59 -23.83
C GLY A 113 14.29 -24.54 -24.06
N ILE A 114 13.73 -25.48 -24.84
CA ILE A 114 12.28 -25.54 -25.07
C ILE A 114 11.52 -25.78 -23.77
N PHE A 115 11.98 -26.70 -22.93
CA PHE A 115 11.34 -27.03 -21.65
C PHE A 115 11.48 -25.87 -20.64
N THR A 116 12.64 -25.23 -20.58
CA THR A 116 12.84 -24.05 -19.70
C THR A 116 12.02 -22.86 -20.18
N TRP A 117 11.87 -22.69 -21.49
CA TRP A 117 11.04 -21.62 -22.05
C TRP A 117 9.55 -21.81 -21.71
N ILE A 118 9.02 -23.04 -21.85
CA ILE A 118 7.66 -23.39 -21.48
C ILE A 118 7.42 -23.15 -19.97
N ALA A 119 8.34 -23.62 -19.13
CA ALA A 119 8.25 -23.39 -17.69
C ALA A 119 8.22 -21.91 -17.32
N ALA A 120 9.11 -21.12 -17.92
CA ALA A 120 9.15 -19.66 -17.72
C ALA A 120 7.85 -18.98 -18.20
N ALA A 121 7.28 -19.42 -19.34
CA ALA A 121 6.02 -18.90 -19.84
C ALA A 121 4.85 -19.17 -18.89
N ILE A 122 4.77 -20.40 -18.36
CA ILE A 122 3.76 -20.76 -17.35
C ILE A 122 3.89 -19.89 -16.11
N CYS A 123 5.10 -19.74 -15.56
CA CYS A 123 5.35 -18.88 -14.41
C CYS A 123 4.99 -17.42 -14.72
N GLY A 124 5.32 -16.93 -15.92
CA GLY A 124 5.04 -15.58 -16.38
C GLY A 124 3.55 -15.25 -16.52
N ILE A 125 2.69 -16.24 -16.57
CA ILE A 125 1.23 -16.09 -16.57
C ILE A 125 0.67 -16.30 -15.16
N VAL A 126 1.03 -17.40 -14.51
CA VAL A 126 0.43 -17.83 -13.24
C VAL A 126 0.73 -16.83 -12.11
N PHE A 127 1.99 -16.48 -11.93
CA PHE A 127 2.37 -15.59 -10.81
C PHE A 127 1.79 -14.18 -10.91
N PRO A 128 1.80 -13.48 -12.05
CA PRO A 128 1.13 -12.19 -12.18
C PRO A 128 -0.39 -12.27 -11.96
N ILE A 129 -1.04 -13.35 -12.35
CA ILE A 129 -2.47 -13.56 -12.06
C ILE A 129 -2.68 -13.69 -10.54
N LEU A 130 -1.88 -14.51 -9.84
CA LEU A 130 -1.98 -14.65 -8.39
C LEU A 130 -1.71 -13.33 -7.66
N ALA A 131 -0.68 -12.58 -8.08
CA ALA A 131 -0.38 -11.27 -7.54
C ALA A 131 -1.51 -10.27 -7.80
N SER A 132 -2.16 -10.34 -8.96
CA SER A 132 -3.30 -9.50 -9.30
C SER A 132 -4.53 -9.82 -8.45
N VAL A 133 -4.79 -11.10 -8.17
CA VAL A 133 -5.87 -11.51 -7.26
C VAL A 133 -5.62 -11.00 -5.85
N ALA A 134 -4.39 -11.12 -5.34
CA ALA A 134 -4.01 -10.57 -4.04
C ALA A 134 -4.18 -9.04 -3.99
N ALA A 135 -3.71 -8.34 -5.03
CA ALA A 135 -3.87 -6.89 -5.15
C ALA A 135 -5.34 -6.46 -5.14
N ASN A 136 -6.22 -7.20 -5.83
CA ASN A 136 -7.65 -6.91 -5.83
C ASN A 136 -8.31 -7.09 -4.44
N LYS A 137 -7.81 -8.03 -3.64
CA LYS A 137 -8.23 -8.22 -2.24
C LYS A 137 -7.62 -7.19 -1.29
N GLY A 138 -6.62 -6.43 -1.72
CA GLY A 138 -5.85 -5.51 -0.88
C GLY A 138 -4.76 -6.21 -0.05
N GLU A 139 -4.40 -7.43 -0.41
CA GLU A 139 -3.37 -8.23 0.24
C GLU A 139 -2.01 -8.00 -0.43
N GLU A 140 -0.93 -8.09 0.36
CA GLU A 140 0.44 -8.05 -0.18
C GLU A 140 0.80 -9.41 -0.77
N TYR A 141 1.43 -9.40 -1.94
CA TYR A 141 1.95 -10.60 -2.59
C TYR A 141 3.45 -10.47 -2.81
N THR A 142 4.18 -11.47 -2.37
CA THR A 142 5.61 -11.60 -2.62
C THR A 142 5.84 -12.80 -3.50
N TYR A 143 6.52 -12.60 -4.62
CA TYR A 143 6.87 -13.69 -5.51
C TYR A 143 7.85 -14.64 -4.84
N PRO A 144 7.57 -15.95 -4.80
CA PRO A 144 8.45 -16.93 -4.17
C PRO A 144 9.77 -17.06 -4.93
N TYR A 145 10.85 -17.26 -4.19
CA TYR A 145 12.20 -17.53 -4.73
C TYR A 145 12.80 -16.42 -5.62
N ILE A 146 12.27 -15.19 -5.56
CA ILE A 146 12.76 -14.08 -6.37
C ILE A 146 13.56 -13.12 -5.50
N PRO A 147 14.85 -12.87 -5.81
CA PRO A 147 15.63 -11.88 -5.12
C PRO A 147 15.09 -10.47 -5.41
N GLN A 148 15.08 -9.63 -4.38
CA GLN A 148 14.66 -8.24 -4.53
C GLN A 148 15.79 -7.44 -5.16
N MET A 149 15.64 -7.11 -6.44
CA MET A 149 16.62 -6.32 -7.20
C MET A 149 16.29 -4.82 -7.20
N VAL A 150 15.02 -4.49 -7.00
CA VAL A 150 14.50 -3.12 -6.91
C VAL A 150 13.83 -2.95 -5.55
N THR A 151 14.10 -1.87 -4.85
CA THR A 151 13.58 -1.54 -3.52
C THR A 151 12.90 -0.18 -3.48
#